data_807b2f22b5e74754947fdfc53168cc96
#
_entry.id   807b2f22b5e74754947fdfc53168cc96
#
_cell.length_a   1.000
_cell.length_b   1.000
_cell.length_c   1.000
_cell.angle_alpha   90.00
_cell.angle_beta   90.00
_cell.angle_gamma   90.00
#
_symmetry.space_group_name_H-M   'P 1'
#
loop_
_entity.id
_entity.type
_entity.pdbx_description
1 polymer ?
#
loop_
_entity_poly.entity_id
_entity_poly.type
_entity_poly.pdbx_seq_one_letter_code
_entity_poly.pdbx_strand_id
1 'polypeptide(L)'
;MSRSVAGIFLLLFIFLSQHTVAQRFGPGSNNPRSSIFTINKKYTSLGISVNALNYFGDLAPTDDLLSTNLSLTRVGVGLFVSRRLGPRFTTRISINWGRVKGDDFESADPDGELARYRYVRNLQFRNDIKEFSVVGIFDLVENLGTYRSRKGMVPYIFAGVAAFHHNPKALVPDMDVNNGNASFPNAGEWIDLSPFRTEGVSYKKVQFAIPFGMGLRFKVEERWNLAFEVGFRQLFFDYIDDVSNDFVDLGSLSSDLARALSDRSREVTAVDSGITRETGLIPNRMESYISPFDGNTYTTIAGYGRDAKDNIRGNNSNNDIYVMTGFHISYILPNSRFKRAKFR
;
A
#
# COMPACT_ATOMS: atom_id res chain seq x y z
N MET A 1 -10.82 1.34 -15.64
CA MET A 1 -11.26 0.20 -14.79
C MET A 1 -12.06 0.55 -13.53
N SER A 2 -12.28 1.83 -13.20
CA SER A 2 -12.80 2.25 -11.87
C SER A 2 -14.30 2.03 -11.61
N ARG A 3 -15.15 1.96 -12.62
CA ARG A 3 -16.61 1.76 -12.42
C ARG A 3 -17.05 0.31 -12.28
N SER A 4 -16.31 -0.63 -12.84
CA SER A 4 -16.66 -2.07 -12.82
C SER A 4 -16.29 -2.76 -11.51
N VAL A 5 -15.21 -2.36 -10.84
CA VAL A 5 -14.74 -2.95 -9.58
C VAL A 5 -15.64 -2.55 -8.40
N ALA A 6 -16.08 -1.29 -8.34
CA ALA A 6 -17.02 -0.83 -7.33
C ALA A 6 -18.39 -1.54 -7.44
N GLY A 7 -18.85 -1.82 -8.68
CA GLY A 7 -20.07 -2.56 -8.91
C GLY A 7 -20.01 -4.02 -8.46
N ILE A 8 -18.88 -4.67 -8.63
CA ILE A 8 -18.65 -6.07 -8.19
C ILE A 8 -18.64 -6.16 -6.65
N PHE A 9 -17.99 -5.20 -5.96
CA PHE A 9 -17.97 -5.16 -4.50
C PHE A 9 -19.34 -4.85 -3.89
N LEU A 10 -20.11 -3.95 -4.49
CA LEU A 10 -21.47 -3.65 -4.05
C LEU A 10 -22.38 -4.87 -4.25
N LEU A 11 -22.26 -5.60 -5.36
CA LEU A 11 -22.97 -6.85 -5.62
C LEU A 11 -22.54 -7.97 -4.65
N LEU A 12 -21.27 -8.09 -4.31
CA LEU A 12 -20.78 -9.07 -3.32
C LEU A 12 -21.33 -8.76 -1.92
N PHE A 13 -21.40 -7.48 -1.54
CA PHE A 13 -21.95 -7.05 -0.24
C PHE A 13 -23.47 -7.28 -0.16
N ILE A 14 -24.19 -7.06 -1.25
CA ILE A 14 -25.64 -7.31 -1.35
C ILE A 14 -25.92 -8.81 -1.34
N PHE A 15 -25.09 -9.65 -1.98
CA PHE A 15 -25.23 -11.12 -1.92
C PHE A 15 -24.91 -11.68 -0.52
N LEU A 16 -23.98 -11.08 0.22
CA LEU A 16 -23.67 -11.48 1.60
C LEU A 16 -24.77 -11.12 2.60
N SER A 17 -25.57 -10.08 2.32
CA SER A 17 -26.69 -9.67 3.19
C SER A 17 -27.95 -10.52 3.02
N GLN A 18 -28.10 -11.25 1.93
CA GLN A 18 -29.31 -12.04 1.64
C GLN A 18 -29.31 -13.44 2.28
N HIS A 19 -28.19 -13.94 2.81
CA HIS A 19 -28.09 -15.31 3.33
C HIS A 19 -27.94 -15.42 4.85
N THR A 20 -28.41 -14.45 5.62
CA THR A 20 -28.58 -14.62 7.07
C THR A 20 -29.92 -15.27 7.46
N VAL A 21 -30.69 -15.74 6.48
CA VAL A 21 -31.85 -16.58 6.77
C VAL A 21 -31.36 -17.96 7.21
N ALA A 22 -31.57 -18.27 8.47
CA ALA A 22 -31.32 -19.55 9.09
C ALA A 22 -31.77 -20.69 8.18
N GLN A 23 -30.84 -21.46 7.62
CA GLN A 23 -31.16 -22.80 7.13
C GLN A 23 -31.50 -23.69 8.32
N ARG A 24 -32.76 -23.69 8.70
CA ARG A 24 -33.39 -24.75 9.41
C ARG A 24 -33.98 -25.74 8.40
N PHE A 25 -33.72 -27.00 8.68
CA PHE A 25 -34.36 -28.17 8.12
C PHE A 25 -33.73 -28.88 6.93
N GLY A 26 -32.96 -29.94 7.25
CA GLY A 26 -32.96 -31.22 6.56
C GLY A 26 -33.22 -32.33 7.61
N PRO A 27 -34.16 -33.24 7.39
CA PRO A 27 -34.42 -34.34 8.30
C PRO A 27 -33.38 -35.43 8.08
N GLY A 28 -32.59 -35.74 9.11
CA GLY A 28 -31.74 -36.93 9.07
C GLY A 28 -30.38 -36.83 9.75
N SER A 29 -30.30 -36.33 10.98
CA SER A 29 -29.14 -36.62 11.84
C SER A 29 -29.61 -36.71 13.28
N ASN A 30 -29.51 -37.90 13.85
CA ASN A 30 -29.91 -38.24 15.23
C ASN A 30 -29.03 -37.57 16.31
N ASN A 31 -28.32 -36.50 16.00
CA ASN A 31 -27.54 -35.72 16.97
C ASN A 31 -27.58 -34.20 16.71
N PRO A 32 -28.70 -33.52 17.07
CA PRO A 32 -28.90 -32.10 16.76
C PRO A 32 -27.95 -31.17 17.52
N ARG A 33 -27.17 -31.64 18.49
CA ARG A 33 -26.24 -30.80 19.27
C ARG A 33 -24.88 -30.57 18.62
N SER A 34 -24.48 -31.35 17.62
CA SER A 34 -23.17 -31.20 16.97
C SER A 34 -23.15 -30.16 15.82
N SER A 35 -24.32 -29.89 15.24
CA SER A 35 -24.45 -29.00 14.08
C SER A 35 -24.57 -27.51 14.42
N ILE A 36 -24.86 -27.14 15.67
CA ILE A 36 -25.04 -25.73 16.07
C ILE A 36 -23.70 -25.15 16.51
N PHE A 37 -23.32 -24.00 15.89
CA PHE A 37 -22.15 -23.24 16.32
C PHE A 37 -22.46 -22.47 17.61
N THR A 38 -22.04 -23.02 18.75
CA THR A 38 -22.29 -22.45 20.07
C THR A 38 -21.19 -21.47 20.49
N ILE A 39 -21.47 -20.66 21.52
CA ILE A 39 -20.51 -19.70 22.08
C ILE A 39 -19.22 -20.38 22.60
N ASN A 40 -19.25 -21.64 22.96
CA ASN A 40 -18.09 -22.42 23.40
C ASN A 40 -17.13 -22.76 22.27
N LYS A 41 -17.58 -22.66 21.02
CA LYS A 41 -16.76 -22.87 19.80
C LYS A 41 -16.10 -21.59 19.29
N LYS A 42 -16.50 -20.43 19.86
CA LYS A 42 -15.85 -19.15 19.59
C LYS A 42 -14.54 -19.06 20.35
N TYR A 43 -13.52 -18.51 19.73
CA TYR A 43 -12.23 -18.27 20.37
C TYR A 43 -11.61 -16.97 19.87
N THR A 44 -10.70 -16.43 20.68
CA THR A 44 -9.88 -15.28 20.35
C THR A 44 -8.44 -15.74 20.15
N SER A 45 -7.74 -15.19 19.20
CA SER A 45 -6.31 -15.39 19.01
C SER A 45 -5.58 -14.06 18.93
N LEU A 46 -4.35 -14.06 19.43
CA LEU A 46 -3.37 -13.00 19.27
C LEU A 46 -2.34 -13.46 18.27
N GLY A 47 -1.83 -12.55 17.45
CA GLY A 47 -0.81 -12.92 16.49
C GLY A 47 0.07 -11.76 16.09
N ILE A 48 1.14 -12.14 15.41
CA ILE A 48 2.11 -11.25 14.80
C ILE A 48 2.19 -11.58 13.31
N SER A 49 2.55 -10.60 12.48
CA SER A 49 2.80 -10.79 11.06
C SER A 49 4.13 -10.19 10.66
N VAL A 50 4.79 -10.83 9.70
CA VAL A 50 5.92 -10.28 8.96
C VAL A 50 5.51 -10.24 7.50
N ASN A 51 5.59 -9.06 6.90
CA ASN A 51 5.06 -8.80 5.57
C ASN A 51 6.15 -8.20 4.68
N ALA A 52 6.07 -8.49 3.40
CA ALA A 52 6.72 -7.78 2.32
C ALA A 52 5.72 -6.78 1.75
N LEU A 53 6.12 -5.52 1.64
CA LEU A 53 5.31 -4.44 1.08
C LEU A 53 5.84 -4.07 -0.29
N ASN A 54 4.94 -3.99 -1.27
CA ASN A 54 5.20 -3.54 -2.62
C ASN A 54 4.23 -2.41 -2.95
N TYR A 55 4.75 -1.37 -3.57
CA TYR A 55 3.98 -0.23 -4.05
C TYR A 55 3.73 -0.40 -5.57
N PHE A 56 2.55 0.04 -6.02
CA PHE A 56 2.14 0.12 -7.41
C PHE A 56 1.43 1.46 -7.64
N GLY A 57 2.02 2.29 -8.48
CA GLY A 57 1.57 3.65 -8.81
C GLY A 57 2.56 4.32 -9.76
N ASP A 58 2.68 5.64 -9.71
CA ASP A 58 3.42 6.43 -10.69
C ASP A 58 4.94 6.17 -10.71
N LEU A 59 5.53 5.79 -9.57
CA LEU A 59 6.97 5.51 -9.41
C LEU A 59 7.28 4.00 -9.36
N ALA A 60 6.35 3.15 -9.78
CA ALA A 60 6.53 1.70 -9.88
C ALA A 60 5.89 1.16 -11.15
N PRO A 61 6.42 0.06 -11.73
CA PRO A 61 5.84 -0.51 -12.95
C PRO A 61 4.37 -0.87 -12.73
N THR A 62 3.49 -0.26 -13.54
CA THR A 62 2.04 -0.47 -13.48
C THR A 62 1.56 -1.64 -14.33
N ASP A 63 2.41 -2.14 -15.23
CA ASP A 63 1.99 -3.05 -16.30
C ASP A 63 1.86 -4.50 -15.83
N ASP A 64 2.38 -4.84 -14.67
CA ASP A 64 2.30 -6.20 -14.16
C ASP A 64 2.22 -6.23 -12.62
N LEU A 65 1.01 -6.32 -12.08
CA LEU A 65 0.76 -6.50 -10.63
C LEU A 65 1.47 -7.74 -10.04
N LEU A 66 1.97 -8.63 -10.89
CA LEU A 66 2.73 -9.83 -10.52
C LEU A 66 4.25 -9.64 -10.71
N SER A 67 4.69 -8.62 -11.44
CA SER A 67 6.09 -8.28 -11.61
C SER A 67 6.57 -7.42 -10.44
N THR A 68 6.78 -8.05 -9.29
CA THR A 68 7.36 -7.36 -8.13
C THR A 68 8.86 -7.19 -8.34
N ASN A 69 9.31 -5.95 -8.49
CA ASN A 69 10.72 -5.66 -8.39
C ASN A 69 11.18 -5.88 -6.94
N LEU A 70 11.96 -6.93 -6.71
CA LEU A 70 12.45 -7.28 -5.37
C LEU A 70 13.29 -6.17 -4.73
N SER A 71 13.96 -5.35 -5.55
CA SER A 71 14.76 -4.21 -5.04
C SER A 71 13.90 -3.15 -4.36
N LEU A 72 12.64 -2.99 -4.76
CA LEU A 72 11.67 -2.05 -4.18
C LEU A 72 10.85 -2.67 -3.04
N THR A 73 10.94 -3.97 -2.81
CA THR A 73 10.23 -4.66 -1.73
C THR A 73 10.80 -4.28 -0.37
N ARG A 74 9.94 -3.91 0.57
CA ARG A 74 10.33 -3.52 1.94
C ARG A 74 9.59 -4.35 2.97
N VAL A 75 10.25 -4.60 4.10
CA VAL A 75 9.69 -5.40 5.20
C VAL A 75 8.77 -4.55 6.05
N GLY A 76 7.68 -5.18 6.52
CA GLY A 76 6.78 -4.64 7.52
C GLY A 76 6.44 -5.68 8.57
N VAL A 77 5.97 -5.20 9.71
CA VAL A 77 5.55 -6.03 10.84
C VAL A 77 4.17 -5.62 11.32
N GLY A 78 3.45 -6.56 11.88
CA GLY A 78 2.11 -6.29 12.40
C GLY A 78 1.78 -7.09 13.65
N LEU A 79 0.85 -6.55 14.42
CA LEU A 79 0.22 -7.19 15.56
C LEU A 79 -1.27 -7.27 15.29
N PHE A 80 -1.91 -8.37 15.65
CA PHE A 80 -3.34 -8.50 15.46
C PHE A 80 -4.05 -9.33 16.53
N VAL A 81 -5.30 -9.00 16.72
CA VAL A 81 -6.26 -9.78 17.50
C VAL A 81 -7.33 -10.26 16.55
N SER A 82 -7.64 -11.53 16.56
CA SER A 82 -8.76 -12.08 15.80
C SER A 82 -9.75 -12.81 16.68
N ARG A 83 -11.04 -12.70 16.35
CA ARG A 83 -12.12 -13.36 17.06
C ARG A 83 -12.99 -14.12 16.09
N ARG A 84 -13.04 -15.43 16.27
CA ARG A 84 -13.94 -16.29 15.53
C ARG A 84 -15.36 -16.11 16.04
N LEU A 85 -16.26 -15.70 15.16
CA LEU A 85 -17.66 -15.40 15.47
C LEU A 85 -18.62 -16.48 14.99
N GLY A 86 -18.26 -17.19 13.91
CA GLY A 86 -19.10 -18.19 13.26
C GLY A 86 -18.31 -19.39 12.71
N PRO A 87 -18.99 -20.34 12.07
CA PRO A 87 -18.36 -21.52 11.46
C PRO A 87 -17.37 -21.15 10.34
N ARG A 88 -17.61 -20.04 9.67
CA ARG A 88 -16.80 -19.52 8.55
C ARG A 88 -16.32 -18.10 8.79
N PHE A 89 -16.82 -17.38 9.80
CA PHE A 89 -16.58 -15.96 9.95
C PHE A 89 -15.69 -15.63 11.15
N THR A 90 -14.64 -14.85 10.88
CA THR A 90 -13.69 -14.33 11.88
C THR A 90 -13.51 -12.84 11.66
N THR A 91 -13.49 -12.03 12.70
CA THR A 91 -13.10 -10.62 12.65
C THR A 91 -11.66 -10.48 13.10
N ARG A 92 -10.88 -9.63 12.46
CA ARG A 92 -9.51 -9.32 12.86
C ARG A 92 -9.31 -7.81 12.92
N ILE A 93 -8.67 -7.36 14.00
CA ILE A 93 -8.18 -5.99 14.18
C ILE A 93 -6.65 -6.08 14.15
N SER A 94 -6.01 -5.23 13.36
CA SER A 94 -4.56 -5.24 13.18
C SER A 94 -3.98 -3.84 13.28
N ILE A 95 -2.75 -3.76 13.77
CA ILE A 95 -1.88 -2.60 13.65
C ILE A 95 -0.65 -3.08 12.87
N ASN A 96 -0.36 -2.41 11.76
CA ASN A 96 0.76 -2.73 10.88
C ASN A 96 1.68 -1.52 10.76
N TRP A 97 2.96 -1.78 10.69
CA TRP A 97 3.98 -0.81 10.33
C TRP A 97 4.87 -1.40 9.24
N GLY A 98 5.12 -0.64 8.18
CA GLY A 98 5.97 -1.07 7.09
C GLY A 98 6.34 0.11 6.22
N ARG A 99 7.26 -0.12 5.30
CA ARG A 99 7.72 0.89 4.35
C ARG A 99 7.33 0.49 2.94
N VAL A 100 6.94 1.47 2.13
CA VAL A 100 6.85 1.37 0.69
C VAL A 100 7.94 2.25 0.06
N LYS A 101 8.44 1.87 -1.10
CA LYS A 101 9.45 2.59 -1.88
C LYS A 101 9.08 2.53 -3.35
N GLY A 102 9.31 3.62 -4.07
CA GLY A 102 9.32 3.68 -5.52
C GLY A 102 10.55 4.46 -5.98
N ASP A 103 11.08 4.10 -7.14
CA ASP A 103 12.28 4.70 -7.71
C ASP A 103 12.22 4.55 -9.24
N ASP A 104 12.21 5.66 -9.93
CA ASP A 104 12.14 5.69 -11.39
C ASP A 104 13.35 5.03 -12.04
N PHE A 105 14.54 5.23 -11.49
CA PHE A 105 15.77 4.64 -12.04
C PHE A 105 15.79 3.11 -11.88
N GLU A 106 15.36 2.60 -10.72
CA GLU A 106 15.33 1.15 -10.46
C GLU A 106 14.16 0.45 -11.17
N SER A 107 13.06 1.17 -11.46
CA SER A 107 11.84 0.59 -12.02
C SER A 107 11.66 0.78 -13.51
N ALA A 108 12.36 1.76 -14.13
CA ALA A 108 12.22 2.07 -15.53
C ALA A 108 13.21 1.27 -16.38
N ASP A 109 12.70 0.55 -17.39
CA ASP A 109 13.51 0.03 -18.48
C ASP A 109 13.81 1.18 -19.46
N PRO A 110 15.06 1.62 -19.62
CA PRO A 110 15.40 2.74 -20.46
C PRO A 110 15.14 2.50 -21.97
N ASP A 111 14.98 1.24 -22.38
CA ASP A 111 14.69 0.88 -23.78
C ASP A 111 13.20 0.97 -24.13
N GLY A 112 12.30 1.01 -23.12
CA GLY A 112 10.88 1.16 -23.30
C GLY A 112 10.46 2.64 -23.41
N GLU A 113 9.57 3.01 -24.35
CA GLU A 113 9.17 4.40 -24.60
C GLU A 113 8.56 5.07 -23.35
N LEU A 114 7.60 4.45 -22.68
CA LEU A 114 7.00 4.94 -21.43
C LEU A 114 7.95 4.83 -20.25
N ALA A 115 8.76 3.78 -20.20
CA ALA A 115 9.75 3.58 -19.16
C ALA A 115 10.88 4.62 -19.26
N ARG A 116 11.27 5.00 -20.49
CA ARG A 116 12.26 6.07 -20.73
C ARG A 116 11.81 7.41 -20.15
N TYR A 117 10.51 7.73 -20.23
CA TYR A 117 9.99 8.95 -19.64
C TYR A 117 10.27 9.00 -18.12
N ARG A 118 9.98 7.90 -17.39
CA ARG A 118 10.28 7.79 -15.96
C ARG A 118 11.78 7.82 -15.66
N TYR A 119 12.59 7.12 -16.48
CA TYR A 119 14.04 7.16 -16.35
C TYR A 119 14.60 8.60 -16.41
N VAL A 120 14.05 9.43 -17.31
CA VAL A 120 14.44 10.86 -17.42
C VAL A 120 13.90 11.64 -16.24
N ARG A 121 12.65 11.39 -15.79
CA ARG A 121 12.00 12.06 -14.65
C ARG A 121 12.80 11.92 -13.35
N ASN A 122 13.39 10.75 -13.07
CA ASN A 122 14.33 10.47 -11.97
C ASN A 122 13.77 10.74 -10.58
N LEU A 123 12.47 10.54 -10.38
CA LEU A 123 11.85 10.68 -9.07
C LEU A 123 12.06 9.43 -8.22
N GLN A 124 12.08 9.60 -6.93
CA GLN A 124 12.13 8.51 -5.95
C GLN A 124 11.43 8.92 -4.66
N PHE A 125 10.90 7.94 -3.95
CA PHE A 125 10.33 8.16 -2.62
C PHE A 125 10.50 6.93 -1.72
N ARG A 126 10.39 7.17 -0.43
CA ARG A 126 10.06 6.16 0.58
C ARG A 126 8.96 6.68 1.50
N ASN A 127 8.10 5.79 1.96
CA ASN A 127 7.00 6.17 2.82
C ASN A 127 6.77 5.13 3.90
N ASP A 128 6.81 5.54 5.16
CA ASP A 128 6.57 4.70 6.33
C ASP A 128 5.07 4.67 6.62
N ILE A 129 4.41 3.56 6.32
CA ILE A 129 2.98 3.35 6.51
C ILE A 129 2.73 2.81 7.92
N LYS A 130 1.85 3.48 8.66
CA LYS A 130 1.31 3.01 9.95
C LYS A 130 -0.19 2.79 9.77
N GLU A 131 -0.60 1.53 9.66
CA GLU A 131 -1.98 1.14 9.35
C GLU A 131 -2.68 0.58 10.59
N PHE A 132 -3.91 1.03 10.83
CA PHE A 132 -4.89 0.37 11.68
C PHE A 132 -6.00 -0.19 10.80
N SER A 133 -6.29 -1.48 10.92
CA SER A 133 -7.30 -2.13 10.07
C SER A 133 -8.26 -3.02 10.84
N VAL A 134 -9.49 -3.09 10.33
CA VAL A 134 -10.54 -4.00 10.79
C VAL A 134 -11.06 -4.77 9.58
N VAL A 135 -10.88 -6.10 9.59
CA VAL A 135 -11.27 -6.95 8.47
C VAL A 135 -12.17 -8.10 8.92
N GLY A 136 -13.11 -8.44 8.05
CA GLY A 136 -13.86 -9.68 8.10
C GLY A 136 -13.13 -10.76 7.29
N ILE A 137 -12.96 -11.93 7.87
CA ILE A 137 -12.32 -13.09 7.23
C ILE A 137 -13.40 -14.14 7.02
N PHE A 138 -13.51 -14.65 5.81
CA PHE A 138 -14.44 -15.72 5.45
C PHE A 138 -13.66 -16.96 5.06
N ASP A 139 -13.76 -18.00 5.92
CA ASP A 139 -13.16 -19.31 5.68
C ASP A 139 -13.95 -20.06 4.60
N LEU A 140 -13.29 -20.50 3.53
CA LEU A 140 -13.93 -21.26 2.44
C LEU A 140 -14.33 -22.66 2.90
N VAL A 141 -13.65 -23.19 3.92
CA VAL A 141 -13.95 -24.48 4.53
C VAL A 141 -14.63 -24.24 5.87
N GLU A 142 -15.83 -24.81 6.03
CA GLU A 142 -16.59 -24.72 7.26
C GLU A 142 -15.95 -25.53 8.40
N ASN A 143 -15.96 -24.96 9.60
CA ASN A 143 -15.58 -25.67 10.80
C ASN A 143 -16.65 -25.50 11.89
N LEU A 144 -17.42 -26.51 12.13
CA LEU A 144 -18.45 -26.56 13.18
C LEU A 144 -17.87 -26.98 14.55
N GLY A 145 -16.61 -27.39 14.60
CA GLY A 145 -15.92 -27.82 15.79
C GLY A 145 -15.34 -26.72 16.66
N THR A 146 -14.68 -27.14 17.72
CA THR A 146 -13.87 -26.27 18.60
C THR A 146 -12.53 -25.96 17.93
N TYR A 147 -11.71 -25.14 18.60
CA TYR A 147 -10.35 -24.87 18.11
C TYR A 147 -9.46 -26.13 18.04
N ARG A 148 -9.76 -27.18 18.84
CA ARG A 148 -9.03 -28.45 18.83
C ARG A 148 -9.27 -29.26 17.56
N SER A 149 -10.52 -29.28 17.10
CA SER A 149 -10.97 -30.06 15.94
C SER A 149 -10.98 -29.29 14.63
N ARG A 150 -10.26 -28.12 14.55
CA ARG A 150 -10.18 -27.36 13.32
C ARG A 150 -9.39 -28.10 12.24
N LYS A 151 -9.71 -27.79 10.98
CA LYS A 151 -9.06 -28.36 9.79
C LYS A 151 -7.56 -28.02 9.77
N GLY A 152 -6.77 -28.93 9.21
CA GLY A 152 -5.32 -28.75 9.05
C GLY A 152 -4.93 -27.57 8.17
N MET A 153 -5.68 -27.37 7.07
CA MET A 153 -5.51 -26.24 6.15
C MET A 153 -6.88 -25.61 5.85
N VAL A 154 -6.96 -24.29 5.83
CA VAL A 154 -8.18 -23.53 5.55
C VAL A 154 -7.83 -22.35 4.65
N PRO A 155 -8.22 -22.38 3.38
CA PRO A 155 -8.20 -21.19 2.53
C PRO A 155 -9.29 -20.21 2.97
N TYR A 156 -9.00 -18.93 2.87
CA TYR A 156 -9.93 -17.86 3.22
C TYR A 156 -9.73 -16.62 2.37
N ILE A 157 -10.75 -15.80 2.33
CA ILE A 157 -10.72 -14.44 1.78
C ILE A 157 -11.00 -13.45 2.90
N PHE A 158 -10.53 -12.24 2.72
CA PHE A 158 -10.82 -11.17 3.68
C PHE A 158 -11.07 -9.84 2.98
N ALA A 159 -11.85 -9.00 3.62
CA ALA A 159 -12.04 -7.61 3.23
C ALA A 159 -12.43 -6.78 4.45
N GLY A 160 -12.17 -5.45 4.38
CA GLY A 160 -12.49 -4.56 5.49
C GLY A 160 -12.17 -3.12 5.21
N VAL A 161 -11.86 -2.38 6.28
CA VAL A 161 -11.50 -0.96 6.23
C VAL A 161 -10.21 -0.75 7.00
N ALA A 162 -9.42 0.21 6.53
CA ALA A 162 -8.20 0.63 7.19
C ALA A 162 -8.09 2.16 7.19
N ALA A 163 -7.50 2.68 8.25
CA ALA A 163 -6.99 4.04 8.32
C ALA A 163 -5.46 3.94 8.44
N PHE A 164 -4.74 4.75 7.69
CA PHE A 164 -3.29 4.75 7.77
C PHE A 164 -2.71 6.15 7.76
N HIS A 165 -1.59 6.29 8.45
CA HIS A 165 -0.75 7.48 8.39
C HIS A 165 0.39 7.21 7.42
N HIS A 166 0.62 8.18 6.53
CA HIS A 166 1.70 8.19 5.56
C HIS A 166 2.43 9.53 5.58
N ASN A 167 3.67 9.53 5.14
CA ASN A 167 4.49 10.73 5.02
C ASN A 167 5.63 10.45 4.03
N PRO A 168 5.40 10.69 2.72
CA PRO A 168 6.41 10.43 1.71
C PRO A 168 7.63 11.32 1.92
N LYS A 169 8.80 10.75 1.69
CA LYS A 169 10.11 11.38 1.83
C LYS A 169 10.93 11.13 0.58
N ALA A 170 11.76 12.10 0.23
CA ALA A 170 12.77 11.97 -0.82
C ALA A 170 14.16 12.38 -0.31
N LEU A 171 15.20 11.94 -1.02
CA LEU A 171 16.55 12.42 -0.77
C LEU A 171 16.73 13.84 -1.31
N VAL A 172 17.36 14.68 -0.53
CA VAL A 172 17.78 16.02 -0.98
C VAL A 172 18.83 15.84 -2.06
N PRO A 173 18.70 16.54 -3.22
CA PRO A 173 19.71 16.51 -4.27
C PRO A 173 21.05 17.05 -3.79
N ASP A 174 22.14 16.63 -4.41
CA ASP A 174 23.48 17.17 -4.11
C ASP A 174 23.62 18.62 -4.55
N MET A 175 22.99 18.97 -5.68
CA MET A 175 23.13 20.29 -6.30
C MET A 175 21.79 20.82 -6.80
N ASP A 176 21.65 22.13 -6.72
CA ASP A 176 20.55 22.85 -7.34
C ASP A 176 20.87 23.16 -8.80
N VAL A 177 20.34 22.37 -9.71
CA VAL A 177 20.54 22.55 -11.14
C VAL A 177 19.87 23.79 -11.70
N ASN A 178 18.97 24.44 -10.96
CA ASN A 178 18.32 25.69 -11.35
C ASN A 178 19.07 26.94 -10.88
N ASN A 179 19.96 26.76 -9.87
CA ASN A 179 20.72 27.89 -9.28
C ASN A 179 22.24 27.61 -9.38
N GLY A 180 22.74 27.50 -10.60
CA GLY A 180 24.18 27.41 -10.89
C GLY A 180 24.90 26.22 -10.24
N ASN A 181 24.21 25.13 -9.98
CA ASN A 181 24.72 23.95 -9.28
C ASN A 181 25.20 24.22 -7.83
N ALA A 182 24.56 25.14 -7.14
CA ALA A 182 24.79 25.36 -5.72
C ALA A 182 24.47 24.09 -4.91
N SER A 183 25.32 23.74 -3.94
CA SER A 183 25.08 22.57 -3.09
C SER A 183 23.99 22.85 -2.06
N PHE A 184 23.10 21.89 -1.84
CA PHE A 184 22.15 21.97 -0.74
C PHE A 184 22.82 21.58 0.60
N PRO A 185 22.55 22.30 1.71
CA PRO A 185 23.16 22.00 3.01
C PRO A 185 22.89 20.58 3.52
N ASN A 186 21.73 20.01 3.15
CA ASN A 186 21.27 18.72 3.63
C ASN A 186 21.31 17.66 2.50
N ALA A 187 22.23 17.81 1.54
CA ALA A 187 22.38 16.85 0.45
C ALA A 187 22.47 15.41 0.96
N GLY A 188 21.73 14.50 0.34
CA GLY A 188 21.67 13.08 0.73
C GLY A 188 20.83 12.78 1.98
N GLU A 189 20.21 13.74 2.64
CA GLU A 189 19.27 13.50 3.73
C GLU A 189 17.85 13.21 3.22
N TRP A 190 17.14 12.34 3.93
CA TRP A 190 15.74 12.06 3.68
C TRP A 190 14.83 13.08 4.34
N ILE A 191 14.11 13.85 3.55
CA ILE A 191 13.20 14.89 4.04
C ILE A 191 11.74 14.60 3.66
N ASP A 192 10.82 15.14 4.46
CA ASP A 192 9.38 15.05 4.21
C ASP A 192 9.01 15.86 2.96
N LEU A 193 8.27 15.25 2.00
CA LEU A 193 7.83 15.93 0.76
C LEU A 193 6.62 16.84 0.97
N SER A 194 5.69 16.44 1.83
CA SER A 194 4.43 17.15 2.07
C SER A 194 4.54 18.67 2.30
N PRO A 195 5.59 19.23 3.00
CA PRO A 195 5.73 20.66 3.17
C PRO A 195 6.09 21.42 1.89
N PHE A 196 6.77 20.76 0.96
CA PHE A 196 7.29 21.36 -0.27
C PHE A 196 6.25 21.48 -1.36
N ARG A 197 5.16 20.68 -1.29
CA ARG A 197 4.07 20.70 -2.27
C ARG A 197 4.59 20.67 -3.70
N THR A 198 5.35 19.66 -4.04
CA THR A 198 6.09 19.53 -5.31
C THR A 198 5.22 19.67 -6.57
N GLU A 199 3.90 19.49 -6.43
CA GLU A 199 2.87 19.75 -7.44
C GLU A 199 1.91 20.89 -7.07
N GLY A 200 2.31 21.79 -6.15
CA GLY A 200 1.46 22.89 -5.68
C GLY A 200 0.29 22.45 -4.80
N VAL A 201 0.07 21.14 -4.62
CA VAL A 201 -1.07 20.56 -3.90
C VAL A 201 -0.68 20.16 -2.47
N SER A 202 -1.59 20.37 -1.53
CA SER A 202 -1.45 19.88 -0.16
C SER A 202 -2.37 18.68 0.07
N TYR A 203 -1.88 17.66 0.74
CA TYR A 203 -2.65 16.47 1.09
C TYR A 203 -2.57 16.12 2.57
N LYS A 204 -3.56 15.36 3.05
CA LYS A 204 -3.62 14.94 4.47
C LYS A 204 -2.77 13.69 4.69
N LYS A 205 -2.00 13.66 5.78
CA LYS A 205 -1.16 12.52 6.15
C LYS A 205 -1.93 11.31 6.70
N VAL A 206 -3.21 11.45 7.01
CA VAL A 206 -4.09 10.34 7.43
C VAL A 206 -5.11 10.09 6.35
N GLN A 207 -5.17 8.86 5.86
CA GLN A 207 -6.00 8.43 4.74
C GLN A 207 -6.67 7.09 5.04
N PHE A 208 -7.60 6.70 4.18
CA PHE A 208 -8.35 5.45 4.29
C PHE A 208 -8.04 4.52 3.12
N ALA A 209 -8.14 3.21 3.38
CA ALA A 209 -7.99 2.18 2.38
C ALA A 209 -9.04 1.07 2.58
N ILE A 210 -9.28 0.32 1.51
CA ILE A 210 -9.99 -0.95 1.57
C ILE A 210 -8.98 -2.09 1.47
N PRO A 211 -8.60 -2.73 2.59
CA PRO A 211 -7.85 -3.96 2.55
C PRO A 211 -8.73 -5.11 2.08
N PHE A 212 -8.26 -5.89 1.12
CA PHE A 212 -8.89 -7.14 0.68
C PHE A 212 -7.83 -8.11 0.19
N GLY A 213 -8.16 -9.40 0.21
CA GLY A 213 -7.20 -10.40 -0.24
C GLY A 213 -7.59 -11.81 0.11
N MET A 214 -6.60 -12.69 0.04
CA MET A 214 -6.76 -14.10 0.31
C MET A 214 -5.60 -14.65 1.14
N GLY A 215 -5.84 -15.79 1.77
CA GLY A 215 -4.80 -16.46 2.54
C GLY A 215 -5.06 -17.93 2.73
N LEU A 216 -4.02 -18.60 3.16
CA LEU A 216 -4.03 -20.02 3.57
C LEU A 216 -3.63 -20.11 5.03
N ARG A 217 -4.50 -20.68 5.87
CA ARG A 217 -4.23 -20.90 7.29
C ARG A 217 -3.97 -22.34 7.57
N PHE A 218 -2.85 -22.63 8.23
CA PHE A 218 -2.41 -23.95 8.64
C PHE A 218 -2.52 -24.09 10.15
N LYS A 219 -3.09 -25.22 10.59
CA LYS A 219 -3.03 -25.66 11.98
C LYS A 219 -1.66 -26.30 12.22
N VAL A 220 -0.77 -25.62 12.94
CA VAL A 220 0.54 -26.18 13.32
C VAL A 220 0.39 -27.09 14.53
N GLU A 221 -0.25 -26.57 15.57
CA GLU A 221 -0.53 -27.30 16.82
C GLU A 221 -1.97 -27.02 17.29
N GLU A 222 -2.32 -27.53 18.48
CA GLU A 222 -3.65 -27.36 19.03
C GLU A 222 -4.06 -25.87 19.14
N ARG A 223 -3.11 -25.00 19.49
CA ARG A 223 -3.37 -23.57 19.70
C ARG A 223 -2.66 -22.65 18.72
N TRP A 224 -1.75 -23.18 17.91
CA TRP A 224 -0.97 -22.37 16.98
C TRP A 224 -1.50 -22.47 15.55
N ASN A 225 -1.55 -21.34 14.89
CA ASN A 225 -1.77 -21.26 13.45
C ASN A 225 -0.61 -20.52 12.80
N LEU A 226 -0.25 -20.98 11.62
CA LEU A 226 0.54 -20.25 10.64
C LEU A 226 -0.39 -19.89 9.48
N ALA A 227 -0.30 -18.68 8.94
CA ALA A 227 -1.01 -18.35 7.72
C ALA A 227 -0.07 -17.60 6.77
N PHE A 228 -0.33 -17.77 5.48
CA PHE A 228 0.24 -16.97 4.41
C PHE A 228 -0.88 -16.14 3.80
N GLU A 229 -0.66 -14.83 3.63
CA GLU A 229 -1.65 -13.89 3.09
C GLU A 229 -1.05 -13.06 1.95
N VAL A 230 -1.90 -12.78 0.95
CA VAL A 230 -1.69 -11.74 -0.04
C VAL A 230 -2.86 -10.77 0.06
N GLY A 231 -2.58 -9.53 0.38
CA GLY A 231 -3.60 -8.52 0.62
C GLY A 231 -3.29 -7.22 -0.11
N PHE A 232 -4.26 -6.75 -0.86
CA PHE A 232 -4.26 -5.47 -1.56
C PHE A 232 -4.85 -4.39 -0.67
N ARG A 233 -4.34 -3.16 -0.82
CA ARG A 233 -4.89 -1.95 -0.19
C ARG A 233 -5.27 -0.99 -1.30
N GLN A 234 -6.56 -0.94 -1.63
CA GLN A 234 -7.09 0.04 -2.56
C GLN A 234 -7.17 1.38 -1.85
N LEU A 235 -6.47 2.37 -2.37
CA LEU A 235 -6.49 3.74 -1.88
C LEU A 235 -7.56 4.56 -2.62
N PHE A 236 -7.92 5.71 -2.03
CA PHE A 236 -8.88 6.68 -2.61
C PHE A 236 -8.20 8.01 -2.90
N PHE A 237 -6.89 8.04 -2.91
CA PHE A 237 -6.05 9.18 -3.21
C PHE A 237 -4.77 8.71 -3.88
N ASP A 238 -4.04 9.62 -4.47
CA ASP A 238 -2.95 9.38 -5.39
C ASP A 238 -1.67 10.16 -5.02
N TYR A 239 -1.37 10.24 -3.71
CA TYR A 239 -0.19 10.93 -3.19
C TYR A 239 0.55 10.11 -2.13
N ILE A 240 0.55 8.77 -2.24
CA ILE A 240 1.36 7.95 -1.34
C ILE A 240 2.86 8.12 -1.66
N ASP A 241 3.17 8.52 -2.89
CA ASP A 241 4.49 8.77 -3.44
C ASP A 241 4.80 10.27 -3.70
N ASP A 242 3.85 11.18 -3.43
CA ASP A 242 3.91 12.63 -3.72
C ASP A 242 3.79 12.96 -5.22
N VAL A 243 3.23 12.06 -6.03
CA VAL A 243 3.07 12.21 -7.48
C VAL A 243 1.65 11.85 -7.90
N SER A 244 1.00 12.69 -8.70
CA SER A 244 -0.37 12.46 -9.19
C SER A 244 -0.70 13.26 -10.45
N ASN A 245 -0.26 14.51 -10.53
CA ASN A 245 -0.65 15.48 -11.58
C ASN A 245 0.50 15.79 -12.54
N ASP A 246 0.28 16.86 -13.31
CA ASP A 246 1.29 17.43 -14.20
C ASP A 246 2.37 18.20 -13.41
N PHE A 247 3.50 18.48 -14.07
CA PHE A 247 4.48 19.41 -13.54
C PHE A 247 3.87 20.80 -13.37
N VAL A 248 4.28 21.49 -12.32
CA VAL A 248 3.90 22.89 -12.05
C VAL A 248 4.98 23.83 -12.51
N ASP A 249 4.62 25.12 -12.67
CA ASP A 249 5.60 26.18 -12.89
C ASP A 249 6.57 26.28 -11.70
N LEU A 250 7.87 26.20 -11.96
CA LEU A 250 8.90 26.21 -10.92
C LEU A 250 8.88 27.49 -10.08
N GLY A 251 8.52 28.65 -10.67
CA GLY A 251 8.39 29.90 -9.95
C GLY A 251 7.17 29.97 -9.03
N SER A 252 6.20 29.06 -9.15
CA SER A 252 5.09 28.92 -8.20
C SER A 252 5.50 28.24 -6.89
N LEU A 253 6.63 27.55 -6.87
CA LEU A 253 7.12 26.80 -5.72
C LEU A 253 7.89 27.70 -4.74
N SER A 254 7.74 27.43 -3.45
CA SER A 254 8.14 28.33 -2.36
C SER A 254 9.65 28.42 -2.10
N SER A 255 10.46 27.49 -2.62
CA SER A 255 11.89 27.43 -2.35
C SER A 255 12.67 26.71 -3.45
N ASP A 256 13.98 26.94 -3.52
CA ASP A 256 14.88 26.26 -4.45
C ASP A 256 14.85 24.75 -4.25
N LEU A 257 14.79 24.30 -2.98
CA LEU A 257 14.67 22.87 -2.67
C LEU A 257 13.32 22.28 -3.15
N ALA A 258 12.22 23.04 -3.06
CA ALA A 258 10.94 22.60 -3.60
C ALA A 258 10.99 22.43 -5.12
N ARG A 259 11.68 23.35 -5.82
CA ARG A 259 11.91 23.29 -7.27
C ARG A 259 12.74 22.07 -7.66
N ALA A 260 13.84 21.84 -6.93
CA ALA A 260 14.72 20.70 -7.16
C ALA A 260 14.04 19.37 -6.88
N LEU A 261 13.13 19.29 -5.90
CA LEU A 261 12.33 18.08 -5.60
C LEU A 261 11.18 17.87 -6.60
N SER A 262 10.67 18.94 -7.20
CA SER A 262 9.60 18.86 -8.20
C SER A 262 10.13 18.34 -9.54
N ASP A 263 11.27 18.85 -10.02
CA ASP A 263 11.90 18.43 -11.28
C ASP A 263 13.34 17.95 -11.06
N ARG A 264 13.55 16.66 -11.19
CA ARG A 264 14.84 15.97 -11.05
C ARG A 264 15.39 15.48 -12.40
N SER A 265 14.74 15.84 -13.49
CA SER A 265 15.09 15.34 -14.84
C SER A 265 16.50 15.70 -15.27
N ARG A 266 17.03 16.83 -14.80
CA ARG A 266 18.36 17.35 -15.14
C ARG A 266 19.50 16.79 -14.29
N GLU A 267 19.20 16.07 -13.21
CA GLU A 267 20.24 15.46 -12.37
C GLU A 267 21.00 14.38 -13.15
N VAL A 268 22.32 14.40 -13.04
CA VAL A 268 23.21 13.46 -13.75
C VAL A 268 23.25 12.10 -13.05
N THR A 269 22.96 12.07 -11.75
CA THR A 269 22.99 10.86 -10.94
C THR A 269 21.59 10.36 -10.65
N ALA A 270 21.44 9.05 -10.57
CA ALA A 270 20.25 8.42 -9.99
C ALA A 270 20.23 8.67 -8.48
N VAL A 271 19.10 9.15 -7.97
CA VAL A 271 19.03 9.80 -6.66
C VAL A 271 19.40 8.87 -5.50
N ASP A 272 18.86 7.65 -5.48
CA ASP A 272 19.05 6.74 -4.33
C ASP A 272 20.35 5.92 -4.46
N SER A 273 20.71 5.53 -5.66
CA SER A 273 21.90 4.71 -5.91
C SER A 273 23.18 5.52 -6.08
N GLY A 274 23.09 6.80 -6.38
CA GLY A 274 24.24 7.63 -6.72
C GLY A 274 24.95 7.25 -8.03
N ILE A 275 24.37 6.33 -8.79
CA ILE A 275 24.92 5.86 -10.08
C ILE A 275 24.74 6.96 -11.12
N THR A 276 25.78 7.23 -11.93
CA THR A 276 25.66 8.14 -13.06
C THR A 276 24.71 7.57 -14.10
N ARG A 277 23.67 8.35 -14.45
CA ARG A 277 22.71 7.96 -15.48
C ARG A 277 23.34 8.04 -16.87
N GLU A 278 22.89 7.21 -17.80
CA GLU A 278 23.30 7.29 -19.19
C GLU A 278 22.81 8.61 -19.83
N THR A 279 23.72 9.55 -20.02
CA THR A 279 23.41 10.87 -20.57
C THR A 279 22.85 10.83 -22.00
N GLY A 280 23.21 9.80 -22.79
CA GLY A 280 22.65 9.59 -24.12
C GLY A 280 21.15 9.30 -24.17
N LEU A 281 20.58 8.85 -23.04
CA LEU A 281 19.14 8.61 -22.89
C LEU A 281 18.37 9.84 -22.41
N ILE A 282 19.07 10.86 -21.90
CA ILE A 282 18.48 12.11 -21.45
C ILE A 282 18.38 13.06 -22.65
N PRO A 283 17.18 13.61 -22.97
CA PRO A 283 17.03 14.52 -24.10
C PRO A 283 17.89 15.78 -23.93
N ASN A 284 18.66 16.14 -24.97
CA ASN A 284 19.45 17.37 -24.99
C ASN A 284 18.59 18.62 -25.29
N ARG A 285 17.28 18.47 -25.48
CA ARG A 285 16.40 19.58 -25.80
C ARG A 285 16.02 20.33 -24.51
N MET A 286 16.74 21.42 -24.28
CA MET A 286 16.45 22.34 -23.18
C MET A 286 15.48 23.43 -23.64
N GLU A 287 14.57 23.82 -22.76
CA GLU A 287 13.61 24.88 -22.94
C GLU A 287 13.74 25.87 -21.79
N SER A 288 13.80 27.17 -22.12
CA SER A 288 13.79 28.23 -21.11
C SER A 288 12.49 29.00 -21.19
N TYR A 289 11.94 29.36 -20.05
CA TYR A 289 10.73 30.17 -19.95
C TYR A 289 10.83 31.15 -18.78
N ILE A 290 10.07 32.24 -18.88
CA ILE A 290 9.93 33.20 -17.79
C ILE A 290 8.68 32.85 -17.00
N SER A 291 8.83 32.59 -15.71
CA SER A 291 7.69 32.29 -14.86
C SER A 291 6.79 33.52 -14.64
N PRO A 292 5.48 33.41 -14.82
CA PRO A 292 4.54 34.47 -14.49
C PRO A 292 4.36 34.70 -12.97
N PHE A 293 4.86 33.76 -12.12
CA PHE A 293 4.68 33.84 -10.68
C PHE A 293 5.74 34.70 -9.98
N ASP A 294 7.01 34.59 -10.40
CA ASP A 294 8.13 35.30 -9.76
C ASP A 294 8.98 36.11 -10.75
N GLY A 295 8.71 36.02 -12.06
CA GLY A 295 9.42 36.75 -13.11
C GLY A 295 10.82 36.19 -13.43
N ASN A 296 11.23 35.09 -12.79
CA ASN A 296 12.52 34.47 -13.03
C ASN A 296 12.50 33.58 -14.28
N THR A 297 13.69 33.39 -14.86
CA THR A 297 13.88 32.50 -15.99
C THR A 297 14.30 31.11 -15.48
N TYR A 298 13.54 30.08 -15.86
CA TYR A 298 13.84 28.68 -15.57
C TYR A 298 14.18 27.95 -16.85
N THR A 299 15.09 26.98 -16.75
CA THR A 299 15.46 26.09 -17.85
C THR A 299 15.18 24.66 -17.47
N THR A 300 14.41 23.95 -18.28
CA THR A 300 13.99 22.56 -18.06
C THR A 300 14.28 21.70 -19.30
N ILE A 301 14.23 20.38 -19.16
CA ILE A 301 14.20 19.49 -20.32
C ILE A 301 12.79 19.56 -20.93
N ALA A 302 12.70 19.64 -22.27
CA ALA A 302 11.42 19.63 -22.97
C ALA A 302 10.57 18.39 -22.54
N GLY A 303 9.37 18.66 -22.06
CA GLY A 303 8.48 17.63 -21.50
C GLY A 303 8.51 17.49 -19.97
N TYR A 304 9.38 18.21 -19.26
CA TYR A 304 9.55 18.12 -17.80
C TYR A 304 9.59 19.51 -17.15
N GLY A 305 9.37 19.55 -15.84
CA GLY A 305 9.67 20.69 -14.96
C GLY A 305 8.97 22.02 -15.26
N ARG A 306 7.90 22.00 -16.04
CA ARG A 306 7.17 23.18 -16.47
C ARG A 306 5.68 22.89 -16.57
N ASP A 307 4.85 23.84 -16.14
CA ASP A 307 3.42 23.85 -16.42
C ASP A 307 3.17 24.11 -17.93
N ALA A 308 3.14 23.06 -18.69
CA ALA A 308 2.82 23.07 -20.12
C ALA A 308 1.95 21.87 -20.46
N LYS A 309 1.14 22.03 -21.50
CA LYS A 309 0.32 20.92 -21.99
C LYS A 309 1.21 19.70 -22.29
N ASP A 310 0.80 18.56 -21.79
CA ASP A 310 1.46 17.26 -21.96
C ASP A 310 2.76 17.05 -21.14
N ASN A 311 3.12 17.96 -20.24
CA ASN A 311 4.22 17.77 -19.28
C ASN A 311 3.72 17.01 -18.04
N ILE A 312 3.46 15.73 -18.21
CA ILE A 312 2.89 14.85 -17.19
C ILE A 312 3.96 14.53 -16.15
N ARG A 313 3.69 14.76 -14.84
CA ARG A 313 4.54 14.28 -13.74
C ARG A 313 4.03 12.96 -13.18
N GLY A 314 2.72 12.81 -13.04
CA GLY A 314 2.00 11.62 -12.58
C GLY A 314 0.76 11.32 -13.43
N ASN A 315 -0.01 10.33 -13.01
CA ASN A 315 -1.25 9.93 -13.67
C ASN A 315 -2.43 9.90 -12.71
N ASN A 316 -3.16 10.98 -12.59
CA ASN A 316 -4.33 11.13 -11.69
C ASN A 316 -5.54 10.24 -12.03
N SER A 317 -5.46 9.45 -13.11
CA SER A 317 -6.55 8.54 -13.50
C SER A 317 -6.58 7.25 -12.71
N ASN A 318 -5.48 6.87 -12.06
CA ASN A 318 -5.31 5.62 -11.34
C ASN A 318 -4.79 5.91 -9.92
N ASN A 319 -5.62 5.59 -8.93
CA ASN A 319 -5.16 5.71 -7.54
C ASN A 319 -4.09 4.67 -7.21
N ASP A 320 -3.18 5.06 -6.35
CA ASP A 320 -2.14 4.20 -5.80
C ASP A 320 -2.69 2.95 -5.12
N ILE A 321 -1.92 1.86 -5.19
CA ILE A 321 -2.20 0.60 -4.50
C ILE A 321 -0.92 0.13 -3.82
N TYR A 322 -1.01 -0.42 -2.63
CA TYR A 322 0.09 -1.22 -2.09
C TYR A 322 -0.36 -2.62 -1.71
N VAL A 323 0.55 -3.56 -1.84
CA VAL A 323 0.33 -4.98 -1.58
C VAL A 323 1.16 -5.40 -0.38
N MET A 324 0.54 -6.14 0.52
CA MET A 324 1.20 -6.78 1.66
C MET A 324 1.11 -8.30 1.49
N THR A 325 2.26 -8.93 1.30
CA THR A 325 2.38 -10.39 1.24
C THR A 325 3.17 -10.86 2.44
N GLY A 326 2.66 -11.82 3.21
CA GLY A 326 3.38 -12.19 4.42
C GLY A 326 2.90 -13.41 5.16
N PHE A 327 3.63 -13.70 6.22
CA PHE A 327 3.35 -14.78 7.15
C PHE A 327 2.78 -14.26 8.46
N HIS A 328 1.74 -14.92 8.95
CA HIS A 328 1.03 -14.60 10.17
C HIS A 328 1.11 -15.78 11.12
N ILE A 329 1.61 -15.57 12.32
CA ILE A 329 1.61 -16.57 13.39
C ILE A 329 0.62 -16.12 14.45
N SER A 330 -0.28 -17.01 14.86
CA SER A 330 -1.26 -16.68 15.90
C SER A 330 -1.44 -17.80 16.93
N TYR A 331 -1.65 -17.36 18.15
CA TYR A 331 -1.91 -18.22 19.30
C TYR A 331 -3.35 -18.05 19.77
N ILE A 332 -4.07 -19.17 19.93
CA ILE A 332 -5.45 -19.20 20.42
C ILE A 332 -5.45 -19.13 21.94
N LEU A 333 -6.06 -18.08 22.47
CA LEU A 333 -6.17 -17.86 23.90
C LEU A 333 -7.07 -18.94 24.55
N PRO A 334 -6.70 -19.44 25.74
CA PRO A 334 -7.58 -20.33 26.47
C PRO A 334 -8.87 -19.60 26.83
N ASN A 335 -10.02 -20.23 26.58
CA ASN A 335 -11.30 -19.71 27.05
C ASN A 335 -11.31 -19.79 28.59
N SER A 336 -10.91 -18.74 29.24
CA SER A 336 -11.09 -18.61 30.70
C SER A 336 -12.55 -18.29 30.99
N ARG A 337 -13.44 -19.26 30.81
CA ARG A 337 -14.69 -19.20 31.55
C ARG A 337 -14.37 -19.58 32.96
N PHE A 338 -14.58 -18.62 33.89
CA PHE A 338 -14.63 -18.86 35.31
C PHE A 338 -15.17 -20.28 35.57
N LYS A 339 -14.33 -21.15 36.09
CA LYS A 339 -14.82 -22.36 36.76
C LYS A 339 -15.71 -21.81 37.86
N ARG A 340 -17.04 -21.81 37.69
CA ARG A 340 -17.91 -21.65 38.82
C ARG A 340 -17.44 -22.67 39.82
N ALA A 341 -16.92 -22.20 40.95
CA ALA A 341 -16.63 -23.05 42.09
C ALA A 341 -17.92 -23.82 42.36
N LYS A 342 -17.90 -25.13 42.16
CA LYS A 342 -18.93 -25.96 42.69
C LYS A 342 -18.71 -26.00 44.19
N PHE A 343 -19.39 -25.13 44.90
CA PHE A 343 -19.57 -25.36 46.32
C PHE A 343 -20.37 -26.65 46.43
N ARG A 344 -19.75 -27.69 47.01
CA ARG A 344 -20.41 -28.86 47.55
C ARG A 344 -20.95 -28.52 48.92
#